data_cb09be854b604507e0b565e5d6fa3fd9
#
_entry.id   cb09be854b604507e0b565e5d6fa3fd9
#
_cell.length_a   1.000
_cell.length_b   1.000
_cell.length_c   1.000
_cell.angle_alpha   90.00
_cell.angle_beta   90.00
_cell.angle_gamma   90.00
#
_symmetry.space_group_name_H-M   'P 1'
#
loop_
_entity.id
_entity.type
_entity.pdbx_description
1 polymer ?
#
loop_
_entity_poly.entity_id
_entity_poly.type
_entity_poly.pdbx_seq_one_letter_code
_entity_poly.pdbx_strand_id
1 'polypeptide(L)'
;MANEIELGSLDLRYESFRLKQPALEERLLSSILQRGIEEPLEGVEVEPARVLLNGFKRYRCARKLRLATVPYSSLGQDEAAAILGLLKLSNHRTLSILEQAAFIAELKTVRRMNGAEIASELSRSKSWVTMRLGLMAELSAGVRQQLLPEPSPFTRICI
;
A
#
# COMPACT_ATOMS: atom_id res chain seq x y z
N MET A 1 4.69 9.32 -16.16
CA MET A 1 3.37 9.65 -16.71
C MET A 1 2.33 8.67 -16.24
N ALA A 2 1.18 9.16 -15.86
CA ALA A 2 0.07 8.29 -15.49
C ALA A 2 -0.64 7.80 -16.78
N ASN A 3 -0.94 6.51 -16.79
CA ASN A 3 -1.71 5.87 -17.86
C ASN A 3 -3.07 5.45 -17.30
N GLU A 4 -4.08 5.41 -18.16
CA GLU A 4 -5.37 4.83 -17.79
C GLU A 4 -5.28 3.32 -17.87
N ILE A 5 -5.70 2.64 -16.79
CA ILE A 5 -5.75 1.18 -16.72
C ILE A 5 -7.14 0.72 -16.29
N GLU A 6 -7.48 -0.52 -16.62
CA GLU A 6 -8.72 -1.12 -16.15
C GLU A 6 -8.65 -1.34 -14.63
N LEU A 7 -9.70 -0.92 -13.93
CA LEU A 7 -9.78 -1.05 -12.47
C LEU A 7 -9.62 -2.50 -12.01
N GLY A 8 -10.24 -3.43 -12.73
CA GLY A 8 -10.20 -4.86 -12.40
C GLY A 8 -8.85 -5.54 -12.64
N SER A 9 -7.89 -4.86 -13.27
CA SER A 9 -6.56 -5.43 -13.55
C SER A 9 -5.61 -5.36 -12.34
N LEU A 10 -6.00 -4.68 -11.26
CA LEU A 10 -5.14 -4.46 -10.10
C LEU A 10 -5.21 -5.63 -9.10
N ASP A 11 -4.05 -6.08 -8.67
CA ASP A 11 -3.88 -7.03 -7.56
C ASP A 11 -3.83 -6.25 -6.25
N LEU A 12 -4.68 -6.60 -5.30
CA LEU A 12 -4.88 -5.86 -4.05
C LEU A 12 -4.21 -6.53 -2.84
N ARG A 13 -3.13 -7.29 -3.05
CA ARG A 13 -2.46 -8.04 -1.96
C ARG A 13 -2.01 -7.18 -0.78
N TYR A 14 -1.76 -5.91 -1.00
CA TYR A 14 -1.33 -4.98 0.06
C TYR A 14 -2.46 -4.15 0.67
N GLU A 15 -3.71 -4.42 0.32
CA GLU A 15 -4.85 -3.70 0.91
C GLU A 15 -4.90 -3.84 2.44
N SER A 16 -4.59 -5.04 2.96
CA SER A 16 -4.57 -5.31 4.40
C SER A 16 -3.46 -4.55 5.15
N PHE A 17 -2.49 -3.97 4.44
CA PHE A 17 -1.41 -3.17 5.02
C PHE A 17 -1.82 -1.73 5.29
N ARG A 18 -2.97 -1.30 4.77
CA ARG A 18 -3.43 0.08 4.85
C ARG A 18 -4.59 0.23 5.83
N LEU A 19 -4.55 1.28 6.63
CA LEU A 19 -5.60 1.57 7.60
C LEU A 19 -6.90 1.99 6.94
N LYS A 20 -8.01 1.58 7.52
CA LYS A 20 -9.35 2.07 7.14
C LYS A 20 -9.57 3.44 7.76
N GLN A 21 -9.97 4.39 6.94
CA GLN A 21 -10.29 5.76 7.34
C GLN A 21 -11.61 6.19 6.65
N PRO A 22 -12.77 5.72 7.15
CA PRO A 22 -14.05 5.91 6.46
C PRO A 22 -14.40 7.37 6.19
N ALA A 23 -14.14 8.27 7.14
CA ALA A 23 -14.44 9.70 6.98
C ALA A 23 -13.63 10.35 5.86
N LEU A 24 -12.35 10.01 5.76
CA LEU A 24 -11.49 10.49 4.67
C LEU A 24 -11.92 9.91 3.33
N GLU A 25 -12.32 8.65 3.31
CA GLU A 25 -12.79 7.97 2.11
C GLU A 25 -14.09 8.57 1.58
N GLU A 26 -15.03 8.95 2.46
CA GLU A 26 -16.26 9.66 2.08
C GLU A 26 -15.96 11.02 1.46
N ARG A 27 -15.05 11.79 2.04
CA ARG A 27 -14.63 13.09 1.49
C ARG A 27 -13.97 12.91 0.13
N LEU A 28 -13.14 11.88 0.00
CA LEU A 28 -12.49 11.55 -1.25
C LEU A 28 -13.50 11.14 -2.32
N LEU A 29 -14.52 10.36 -1.94
CA LEU A 29 -15.60 9.96 -2.84
C LEU A 29 -16.32 11.18 -3.41
N SER A 30 -16.67 12.16 -2.57
CA SER A 30 -17.30 13.41 -2.99
C SER A 30 -16.40 14.20 -3.94
N SER A 31 -15.11 14.26 -3.65
CA SER A 31 -14.12 14.95 -4.50
C SER A 31 -13.99 14.28 -5.87
N ILE A 32 -13.94 12.95 -5.90
CA ILE A 32 -13.84 12.19 -7.16
C ILE A 32 -15.10 12.34 -7.99
N LEU A 33 -16.27 12.40 -7.36
CA LEU A 33 -17.54 12.68 -8.08
C LEU A 33 -17.50 14.02 -8.82
N GLN A 34 -16.86 15.03 -8.22
CA GLN A 34 -16.84 16.38 -8.77
C GLN A 34 -15.71 16.61 -9.78
N ARG A 35 -14.53 16.02 -9.52
CA ARG A 35 -13.30 16.35 -10.25
C ARG A 35 -12.60 15.15 -10.88
N GLY A 36 -13.12 13.95 -10.66
CA GLY A 36 -12.41 12.73 -11.02
C GLY A 36 -11.23 12.44 -10.10
N ILE A 37 -10.43 11.44 -10.47
CA ILE A 37 -9.23 11.07 -9.72
C ILE A 37 -8.07 11.95 -10.21
N GLU A 38 -7.65 12.89 -9.40
CA GLU A 38 -6.60 13.84 -9.75
C GLU A 38 -5.20 13.24 -9.61
N GLU A 39 -4.96 12.44 -8.56
CA GLU A 39 -3.70 11.76 -8.33
C GLU A 39 -3.78 10.30 -8.77
N PRO A 40 -2.83 9.81 -9.59
CA PRO A 40 -2.86 8.43 -10.05
C PRO A 40 -2.67 7.44 -8.90
N LEU A 41 -3.23 6.25 -9.06
CA LEU A 41 -2.91 5.10 -8.24
C LEU A 41 -1.48 4.66 -8.57
N GLU A 42 -0.77 4.11 -7.61
CA GLU A 42 0.61 3.70 -7.80
C GLU A 42 0.81 2.23 -7.46
N GLY A 43 1.54 1.52 -8.30
CA GLY A 43 1.79 0.11 -8.12
C GLY A 43 3.04 -0.37 -8.83
N VAL A 44 3.28 -1.66 -8.77
CA VAL A 44 4.45 -2.31 -9.35
C VAL A 44 4.02 -3.41 -10.32
N GLU A 45 4.75 -3.52 -11.43
CA GLU A 45 4.51 -4.52 -12.46
C GLU A 45 5.27 -5.80 -12.13
N VAL A 46 4.59 -6.77 -11.54
CA VAL A 46 5.14 -8.10 -11.26
C VAL A 46 4.44 -9.08 -12.19
N GLU A 47 4.96 -9.24 -13.40
CA GLU A 47 4.35 -10.04 -14.44
C GLU A 47 3.83 -11.41 -13.95
N PRO A 48 2.59 -11.79 -14.26
CA PRO A 48 1.59 -11.05 -15.08
C PRO A 48 0.74 -10.06 -14.29
N ALA A 49 1.01 -9.86 -13.01
CA ALA A 49 0.21 -9.06 -12.10
C ALA A 49 0.63 -7.58 -12.09
N ARG A 50 -0.33 -6.71 -11.86
CA ARG A 50 -0.12 -5.30 -11.56
C ARG A 50 -0.56 -5.08 -10.11
N VAL A 51 0.41 -4.90 -9.21
CA VAL A 51 0.19 -4.89 -7.77
C VAL A 51 0.04 -3.46 -7.27
N LEU A 52 -1.14 -3.13 -6.74
CA LEU A 52 -1.38 -1.81 -6.17
C LEU A 52 -0.63 -1.64 -4.85
N LEU A 53 0.12 -0.55 -4.70
CA LEU A 53 0.84 -0.20 -3.49
C LEU A 53 0.27 1.03 -2.80
N ASN A 54 -0.21 2.00 -3.56
CA ASN A 54 -0.75 3.24 -3.03
C ASN A 54 -2.00 3.67 -3.80
N GLY A 55 -2.99 4.17 -3.07
CA GLY A 55 -4.25 4.62 -3.66
C GLY A 55 -5.44 3.69 -3.41
N PHE A 56 -5.40 2.88 -2.37
CA PHE A 56 -6.51 1.95 -2.04
C PHE A 56 -7.82 2.67 -1.77
N LYS A 57 -7.79 3.85 -1.14
CA LYS A 57 -9.01 4.66 -0.95
C LYS A 57 -9.58 5.12 -2.28
N ARG A 58 -8.73 5.58 -3.19
CA ARG A 58 -9.12 5.96 -4.57
C ARG A 58 -9.66 4.77 -5.34
N TYR A 59 -9.03 3.62 -5.19
CA TYR A 59 -9.51 2.37 -5.77
C TYR A 59 -10.93 2.03 -5.30
N ARG A 60 -11.17 2.07 -3.97
CA ARG A 60 -12.50 1.77 -3.42
C ARG A 60 -13.54 2.78 -3.86
N CYS A 61 -13.20 4.06 -3.93
CA CYS A 61 -14.09 5.09 -4.47
C CYS A 61 -14.42 4.84 -5.94
N ALA A 62 -13.43 4.53 -6.76
CA ALA A 62 -13.62 4.21 -8.17
C ALA A 62 -14.56 3.01 -8.34
N ARG A 63 -14.39 2.01 -7.51
CA ARG A 63 -15.24 0.81 -7.51
C ARG A 63 -16.68 1.13 -7.13
N LYS A 64 -16.89 1.96 -6.11
CA LYS A 64 -18.24 2.42 -5.71
C LYS A 64 -18.92 3.23 -6.80
N LEU A 65 -18.15 4.05 -7.53
CA LEU A 65 -18.64 4.87 -8.64
C LEU A 65 -18.72 4.11 -9.96
N ARG A 66 -18.35 2.84 -9.96
CA ARG A 66 -18.35 1.96 -11.15
C ARG A 66 -17.54 2.52 -12.32
N LEU A 67 -16.39 3.12 -12.00
CA LEU A 67 -15.46 3.57 -13.03
C LEU A 67 -14.79 2.35 -13.68
N ALA A 68 -14.71 2.35 -14.99
CA ALA A 68 -14.06 1.26 -15.73
C ALA A 68 -12.54 1.36 -15.67
N THR A 69 -12.01 2.57 -15.69
CA THR A 69 -10.58 2.84 -15.71
C THR A 69 -10.19 3.85 -14.64
N VAL A 70 -8.92 3.84 -14.28
CA VAL A 70 -8.33 4.78 -13.31
C VAL A 70 -6.95 5.21 -13.79
N PRO A 71 -6.51 6.43 -13.47
CA PRO A 71 -5.14 6.84 -13.75
C PRO A 71 -4.17 6.06 -12.85
N TYR A 72 -3.09 5.58 -13.45
CA TYR A 72 -2.12 4.71 -12.79
C TYR A 72 -0.70 5.10 -13.16
N SER A 73 0.19 5.05 -12.19
CA SER A 73 1.62 5.27 -12.36
C SER A 73 2.40 4.07 -11.86
N SER A 74 3.28 3.55 -12.70
CA SER A 74 4.13 2.40 -12.34
C SER A 74 5.33 2.83 -11.52
N LEU A 75 5.61 2.10 -10.44
CA LEU A 75 6.81 2.26 -9.61
C LEU A 75 7.92 1.29 -10.02
N GLY A 76 7.80 0.67 -11.19
CA GLY A 76 8.79 -0.26 -11.74
C GLY A 76 8.33 -1.71 -11.71
N GLN A 77 9.31 -2.61 -11.77
CA GLN A 77 9.08 -4.06 -11.89
C GLN A 77 9.61 -4.86 -10.69
N ASP A 78 10.32 -4.20 -9.78
CA ASP A 78 10.85 -4.82 -8.56
C ASP A 78 9.98 -4.43 -7.38
N GLU A 79 9.30 -5.41 -6.80
CA GLU A 79 8.35 -5.20 -5.70
C GLU A 79 9.04 -4.68 -4.44
N ALA A 80 10.20 -5.21 -4.07
CA ALA A 80 10.96 -4.73 -2.91
C ALA A 80 11.43 -3.29 -3.11
N ALA A 81 11.94 -2.96 -4.28
CA ALA A 81 12.36 -1.60 -4.60
C ALA A 81 11.19 -0.62 -4.60
N ALA A 82 10.02 -1.03 -5.09
CA ALA A 82 8.81 -0.22 -5.07
C ALA A 82 8.32 0.05 -3.64
N ILE A 83 8.33 -0.96 -2.77
CA ILE A 83 7.99 -0.81 -1.34
C ILE A 83 8.98 0.14 -0.65
N LEU A 84 10.28 -0.04 -0.89
CA LEU A 84 11.31 0.87 -0.35
C LEU A 84 11.09 2.31 -0.83
N GLY A 85 10.77 2.49 -2.09
CA GLY A 85 10.46 3.81 -2.66
C GLY A 85 9.25 4.46 -1.98
N LEU A 86 8.19 3.69 -1.75
CA LEU A 86 7.01 4.14 -1.03
C LEU A 86 7.36 4.57 0.40
N LEU A 87 8.16 3.79 1.11
CA LEU A 87 8.61 4.09 2.47
C LEU A 87 9.51 5.34 2.53
N LYS A 88 10.40 5.52 1.55
CA LYS A 88 11.27 6.70 1.47
C LYS A 88 10.50 8.01 1.31
N LEU A 89 9.48 7.98 0.48
CA LEU A 89 8.64 9.15 0.19
C LEU A 89 7.54 9.34 1.23
N SER A 90 7.37 8.37 2.14
CA SER A 90 6.31 8.44 3.14
C SER A 90 6.58 9.53 4.18
N ASN A 91 5.52 10.24 4.50
CA ASN A 91 5.44 11.12 5.64
C ASN A 91 4.19 10.70 6.45
N HIS A 92 3.93 11.36 7.57
CA HIS A 92 2.79 11.03 8.43
C HIS A 92 1.43 11.12 7.74
N ARG A 93 1.35 11.77 6.58
CA ARG A 93 0.10 11.89 5.79
C ARG A 93 -0.08 10.73 4.83
N THR A 94 1.01 10.18 4.30
CA THR A 94 0.96 9.11 3.29
C THR A 94 0.95 7.72 3.89
N LEU A 95 1.78 7.46 4.89
CA LEU A 95 1.81 6.19 5.61
C LEU A 95 1.89 6.45 7.12
N SER A 96 0.97 5.88 7.87
CA SER A 96 1.06 5.87 9.34
C SER A 96 2.23 4.99 9.81
N ILE A 97 2.59 5.11 11.08
CA ILE A 97 3.64 4.27 11.69
C ILE A 97 3.30 2.78 11.57
N LEU A 98 2.02 2.41 11.74
CA LEU A 98 1.57 1.03 11.62
C LEU A 98 1.64 0.53 10.18
N GLU A 99 1.28 1.35 9.22
CA GLU A 99 1.41 1.00 7.79
C GLU A 99 2.88 0.84 7.42
N GLN A 100 3.75 1.74 7.87
CA GLN A 100 5.21 1.61 7.70
C GLN A 100 5.72 0.31 8.30
N ALA A 101 5.29 -0.02 9.52
CA ALA A 101 5.67 -1.25 10.21
C ALA A 101 5.26 -2.50 9.43
N ALA A 102 4.06 -2.51 8.85
CA ALA A 102 3.57 -3.61 8.04
C ALA A 102 4.43 -3.83 6.78
N PHE A 103 4.77 -2.76 6.07
CA PHE A 103 5.63 -2.85 4.88
C PHE A 103 7.06 -3.26 5.22
N ILE A 104 7.60 -2.78 6.33
CA ILE A 104 8.94 -3.18 6.80
C ILE A 104 8.96 -4.66 7.18
N ALA A 105 7.93 -5.14 7.85
CA ALA A 105 7.79 -6.57 8.18
C ALA A 105 7.72 -7.43 6.91
N GLU A 106 7.03 -6.98 5.88
CA GLU A 106 6.98 -7.64 4.57
C GLU A 106 8.36 -7.75 3.94
N LEU A 107 9.13 -6.66 3.92
CA LEU A 107 10.49 -6.66 3.40
C LEU A 107 11.38 -7.65 4.14
N LYS A 108 11.24 -7.76 5.45
CA LYS A 108 12.03 -8.68 6.26
C LYS A 108 11.63 -10.13 6.07
N THR A 109 10.34 -10.44 6.14
CA THR A 109 9.83 -11.82 6.19
C THR A 109 9.71 -12.44 4.80
N VAL A 110 9.13 -11.73 3.84
CA VAL A 110 8.84 -12.26 2.51
C VAL A 110 9.97 -11.96 1.53
N ARG A 111 10.54 -10.76 1.58
CA ARG A 111 11.63 -10.34 0.69
C ARG A 111 13.01 -10.67 1.27
N ARG A 112 13.06 -11.19 2.49
CA ARG A 112 14.27 -11.66 3.18
C ARG A 112 15.38 -10.61 3.33
N MET A 113 15.00 -9.34 3.41
CA MET A 113 15.94 -8.27 3.73
C MET A 113 16.18 -8.24 5.24
N ASN A 114 17.43 -8.06 5.65
CA ASN A 114 17.72 -7.87 7.07
C ASN A 114 17.50 -6.41 7.48
N GLY A 115 17.39 -6.17 8.79
CA GLY A 115 17.10 -4.83 9.31
C GLY A 115 18.15 -3.79 8.96
N ALA A 116 19.42 -4.19 8.85
CA ALA A 116 20.50 -3.29 8.46
C ALA A 116 20.39 -2.86 7.00
N GLU A 117 20.04 -3.79 6.11
CA GLU A 117 19.80 -3.49 4.69
C GLU A 117 18.62 -2.52 4.52
N ILE A 118 17.52 -2.78 5.22
CA ILE A 118 16.33 -1.91 5.18
C ILE A 118 16.68 -0.51 5.68
N ALA A 119 17.39 -0.41 6.80
CA ALA A 119 17.82 0.86 7.38
C ALA A 119 18.72 1.64 6.41
N SER A 120 19.68 0.97 5.80
CA SER A 120 20.59 1.55 4.81
C SER A 120 19.82 2.08 3.59
N GLU A 121 18.93 1.27 3.02
CA GLU A 121 18.14 1.63 1.84
C GLU A 121 17.20 2.82 2.12
N LEU A 122 16.66 2.90 3.34
CA LEU A 122 15.75 3.98 3.74
C LEU A 122 16.48 5.21 4.29
N SER A 123 17.81 5.17 4.43
CA SER A 123 18.60 6.22 5.08
C SER A 123 18.08 6.53 6.48
N ARG A 124 17.78 5.47 7.23
CA ARG A 124 17.28 5.52 8.61
C ARG A 124 18.20 4.74 9.55
N SER A 125 18.09 4.99 10.85
CA SER A 125 18.81 4.20 11.85
C SER A 125 18.27 2.78 11.97
N LYS A 126 19.11 1.85 12.44
CA LYS A 126 18.67 0.48 12.76
C LYS A 126 17.57 0.49 13.83
N SER A 127 17.66 1.41 14.80
CA SER A 127 16.65 1.58 15.86
C SER A 127 15.29 1.96 15.28
N TRP A 128 15.26 2.81 14.25
CA TRP A 128 14.03 3.21 13.58
C TRP A 128 13.31 1.99 12.97
N VAL A 129 14.07 1.11 12.32
CA VAL A 129 13.53 -0.14 11.75
C VAL A 129 13.10 -1.11 12.85
N THR A 130 13.94 -1.30 13.88
CA THR A 130 13.67 -2.21 15.00
C THR A 130 12.40 -1.82 15.76
N MET A 131 12.19 -0.53 15.99
CA MET A 131 10.96 -0.05 16.65
C MET A 131 9.70 -0.41 15.87
N ARG A 132 9.73 -0.27 14.55
CA ARG A 132 8.58 -0.61 13.72
C ARG A 132 8.31 -2.10 13.65
N LEU A 133 9.35 -2.90 13.56
CA LEU A 133 9.23 -4.37 13.65
C LEU A 133 8.69 -4.80 15.01
N GLY A 134 9.12 -4.13 16.09
CA GLY A 134 8.62 -4.36 17.45
C GLY A 134 7.12 -4.07 17.57
N LEU A 135 6.63 -3.01 16.96
CA LEU A 135 5.20 -2.69 16.94
C LEU A 135 4.37 -3.84 16.35
N MET A 136 4.83 -4.40 15.24
CA MET A 136 4.12 -5.52 14.60
C MET A 136 4.14 -6.79 15.48
N ALA A 137 5.23 -7.05 16.17
CA ALA A 137 5.36 -8.20 17.04
C ALA A 137 4.50 -8.08 18.33
N GLU A 138 4.38 -6.87 18.88
CA GLU A 138 3.62 -6.61 20.10
C GLU A 138 2.11 -6.60 19.89
N LEU A 139 1.65 -6.26 18.70
CA LEU A 139 0.23 -6.22 18.41
C LEU A 139 -0.33 -7.64 18.29
N SER A 140 -1.39 -7.92 19.05
CA SER A 140 -2.12 -9.17 18.89
C SER A 140 -2.79 -9.22 17.50
N ALA A 141 -3.06 -10.43 17.00
CA ALA A 141 -3.75 -10.61 15.71
C ALA A 141 -5.10 -9.88 15.67
N GLY A 142 -5.86 -9.93 16.76
CA GLY A 142 -7.14 -9.23 16.88
C GLY A 142 -7.03 -7.71 16.78
N VAL A 143 -6.04 -7.15 17.45
CA VAL A 143 -5.78 -5.69 17.41
C VAL A 143 -5.34 -5.27 16.01
N ARG A 144 -4.48 -6.06 15.37
CA ARG A 144 -4.05 -5.79 13.99
C ARG A 144 -5.22 -5.80 13.01
N GLN A 145 -6.15 -6.73 13.17
CA GLN A 145 -7.36 -6.80 12.34
C GLN A 145 -8.28 -5.59 12.51
N GLN A 146 -8.33 -5.00 13.71
CA GLN A 146 -9.10 -3.79 13.96
C GLN A 146 -8.48 -2.55 13.32
N LEU A 147 -7.14 -2.51 13.24
CA LEU A 147 -6.40 -1.36 12.74
C LEU A 147 -6.15 -1.42 11.23
N LEU A 148 -6.00 -2.61 10.69
CA LEU A 148 -5.74 -2.84 9.26
C LEU A 148 -6.95 -3.53 8.62
N PRO A 149 -7.28 -3.19 7.38
CA PRO A 149 -8.39 -3.84 6.68
C PRO A 149 -8.10 -5.33 6.45
N GLU A 150 -9.17 -6.12 6.44
CA GLU A 150 -9.06 -7.53 6.07
C GLU A 150 -8.59 -7.66 4.61
N PRO A 151 -7.75 -8.65 4.32
CA PRO A 151 -7.37 -8.92 2.94
C PRO A 151 -8.61 -9.30 2.12
N SER A 152 -8.73 -8.73 0.94
CA SER A 152 -9.79 -9.09 0.01
C SER A 152 -9.70 -10.58 -0.31
N PRO A 153 -10.84 -11.29 -0.42
CA PRO A 153 -10.83 -12.72 -0.80
C PRO A 153 -10.16 -12.98 -2.16
N PHE A 154 -10.04 -11.94 -2.98
CA PHE A 154 -9.33 -12.03 -4.26
C PHE A 154 -7.81 -11.89 -4.13
N THR A 155 -7.30 -11.49 -2.97
CA THR A 155 -5.87 -11.31 -2.73
C THR A 155 -5.12 -12.64 -2.49
N ARG A 156 -5.84 -13.74 -2.32
CA ARG A 156 -5.24 -15.04 -2.02
C ARG A 156 -4.91 -15.89 -3.24
N ILE A 157 -5.14 -15.41 -4.45
CA ILE A 157 -4.85 -16.17 -5.66
C ILE A 157 -3.59 -15.62 -6.31
N CYS A 158 -2.46 -15.91 -5.73
CA CYS A 158 -1.17 -15.91 -6.42
C CYS A 158 -0.17 -16.69 -5.57
N ILE A 159 -0.18 -17.96 -5.74
CA ILE A 159 1.00 -18.77 -5.45
C ILE A 159 1.67 -19.05 -6.77
#